data_347c252486907de2afaa3211b15924f0
#
_entry.id   347c252486907de2afaa3211b15924f0
#
_cell.length_a   1.000
_cell.length_b   1.000
_cell.length_c   1.000
_cell.angle_alpha   90.00
_cell.angle_beta   90.00
_cell.angle_gamma   90.00
#
_symmetry.space_group_name_H-M   'P 1'
#
loop_
_entity.id
_entity.type
_entity.pdbx_description
1 polymer ?
#
loop_
_entity_poly.entity_id
_entity_poly.type
_entity_poly.pdbx_seq_one_letter_code
_entity_poly.pdbx_strand_id
1 'polypeptide(L)'
;MLFRSSGVFTLNRFCAAPVQVCREHLAKDAAKGEIRALVVNTGNANAGTGEQGMKHALETCQALAKELKLNPEQILPFSTGVILEPLPIQKIISALPRAVANLGEDHWFDAAEAIMTTDTQPKASSLTIQTPAGPVVLTGICKGAGMIHPNMATMQIGRAHV
;
A
#
# COMPACT_ATOMS: atom_id res chain seq x y z
N MET A 1 -9.47 15.02 11.71
CA MET A 1 -8.09 14.54 11.60
C MET A 1 -7.61 14.77 10.17
N LEU A 2 -6.54 15.56 9.98
CA LEU A 2 -5.95 15.77 8.66
C LEU A 2 -5.08 14.55 8.33
N PHE A 3 -5.54 13.70 7.43
CA PHE A 3 -4.73 12.61 6.89
C PHE A 3 -3.89 13.18 5.75
N ARG A 4 -2.57 13.08 5.85
CA ARG A 4 -1.66 13.49 4.78
C ARG A 4 -0.79 12.31 4.37
N SER A 5 -0.73 12.05 3.08
CA SER A 5 0.09 10.98 2.51
C SER A 5 1.21 11.56 1.67
N SER A 6 2.38 10.95 1.76
CA SER A 6 3.52 11.24 0.91
C SER A 6 4.16 9.92 0.47
N GLY A 7 4.76 9.91 -0.70
CA GLY A 7 5.39 8.72 -1.25
C GLY A 7 6.74 9.03 -1.87
N VAL A 8 7.67 8.08 -1.73
CA VAL A 8 8.95 8.08 -2.43
C VAL A 8 9.02 6.87 -3.36
N PHE A 9 9.64 7.04 -4.51
CA PHE A 9 9.64 6.03 -5.58
C PHE A 9 11.05 5.86 -6.14
N THR A 10 11.38 4.64 -6.58
CA THR A 10 12.62 4.40 -7.31
C THR A 10 12.56 5.02 -8.71
N LEU A 11 13.72 5.20 -9.33
CA LEU A 11 13.85 5.63 -10.73
C LEU A 11 13.76 4.46 -11.72
N ASN A 12 13.33 3.27 -11.27
CA ASN A 12 13.24 2.10 -12.12
C ASN A 12 12.29 2.35 -13.31
N ARG A 13 12.82 2.14 -14.51
CA ARG A 13 12.07 2.33 -15.77
C ARG A 13 11.05 1.21 -16.02
N PHE A 14 11.27 0.02 -15.48
CA PHE A 14 10.28 -1.07 -15.46
C PHE A 14 9.29 -0.84 -14.31
N CYS A 15 8.46 0.17 -14.48
CA CYS A 15 7.56 0.67 -13.45
C CYS A 15 6.27 -0.16 -13.43
N ALA A 16 6.00 -0.83 -12.31
CA ALA A 16 4.80 -1.62 -12.13
C ALA A 16 3.52 -0.76 -12.14
N ALA A 17 2.41 -1.35 -12.58
CA ALA A 17 1.13 -0.67 -12.66
C ALA A 17 0.68 -0.01 -11.34
N PRO A 18 0.76 -0.67 -10.17
CA PRO A 18 0.40 -0.04 -8.89
C PRO A 18 1.23 1.19 -8.58
N VAL A 19 2.53 1.19 -8.92
CA VAL A 19 3.42 2.33 -8.70
C VAL A 19 3.01 3.54 -9.55
N GLN A 20 2.60 3.30 -10.80
CA GLN A 20 2.11 4.35 -11.69
C GLN A 20 0.83 4.97 -11.14
N VAL A 21 -0.14 4.14 -10.72
CA VAL A 21 -1.39 4.59 -10.09
C VAL A 21 -1.10 5.37 -8.80
N CYS A 22 -0.20 4.89 -7.93
CA CYS A 22 0.18 5.62 -6.72
C CYS A 22 0.76 7.01 -7.02
N ARG A 23 1.64 7.12 -8.03
CA ARG A 23 2.20 8.41 -8.45
C ARG A 23 1.12 9.38 -8.94
N GLU A 24 0.18 8.88 -9.73
CA GLU A 24 -0.93 9.67 -10.27
C GLU A 24 -1.86 10.15 -9.14
N HIS A 25 -2.28 9.26 -8.25
CA HIS A 25 -3.17 9.60 -7.14
C HIS A 25 -2.51 10.58 -6.16
N LEU A 26 -1.25 10.37 -5.79
CA LEU A 26 -0.50 11.30 -4.94
C LEU A 26 -0.27 12.66 -5.59
N ALA A 27 -0.04 12.72 -6.89
CA ALA A 27 0.09 13.99 -7.61
C ALA A 27 -1.21 14.80 -7.60
N LYS A 28 -2.37 14.12 -7.75
CA LYS A 28 -3.70 14.74 -7.62
C LYS A 28 -4.00 15.17 -6.18
N ASP A 29 -3.45 14.45 -5.19
CA ASP A 29 -3.66 14.68 -3.76
C ASP A 29 -2.74 15.76 -3.15
N ALA A 30 -1.65 16.12 -3.81
CA ALA A 30 -0.55 16.94 -3.24
C ALA A 30 -0.99 18.23 -2.55
N ALA A 31 -2.13 18.81 -2.95
CA ALA A 31 -2.70 20.02 -2.34
C ALA A 31 -3.87 19.73 -1.39
N LYS A 32 -4.45 18.55 -1.40
CA LYS A 32 -5.76 18.24 -0.78
C LYS A 32 -5.66 17.38 0.47
N GLY A 33 -4.69 16.46 0.53
CA GLY A 33 -4.55 15.50 1.63
C GLY A 33 -5.75 14.56 1.74
N GLU A 34 -6.22 14.03 0.62
CA GLU A 34 -7.45 13.26 0.51
C GLU A 34 -7.23 11.74 0.46
N ILE A 35 -5.98 11.25 0.40
CA ILE A 35 -5.72 9.80 0.47
C ILE A 35 -6.26 9.26 1.80
N ARG A 36 -7.02 8.16 1.75
CA ARG A 36 -7.71 7.58 2.89
C ARG A 36 -7.40 6.11 3.13
N ALA A 37 -6.97 5.38 2.10
CA ALA A 37 -6.71 3.96 2.23
C ALA A 37 -5.52 3.50 1.39
N LEU A 38 -4.88 2.44 1.89
CA LEU A 38 -3.86 1.67 1.19
C LEU A 38 -4.39 0.25 1.01
N VAL A 39 -4.19 -0.34 -0.15
CA VAL A 39 -4.50 -1.75 -0.40
C VAL A 39 -3.27 -2.47 -0.88
N VAL A 40 -2.91 -3.56 -0.22
CA VAL A 40 -1.72 -4.34 -0.53
C VAL A 40 -2.15 -5.77 -0.86
N ASN A 41 -1.73 -6.29 -2.00
CA ASN A 41 -1.80 -7.71 -2.30
C ASN A 41 -0.41 -8.33 -2.37
N THR A 42 -0.32 -9.57 -1.94
CA THR A 42 0.89 -10.40 -2.00
C THR A 42 0.72 -11.57 -2.95
N GLY A 43 1.85 -12.11 -3.42
CA GLY A 43 1.90 -13.25 -4.36
C GLY A 43 1.97 -12.85 -5.83
N ASN A 44 1.51 -11.67 -6.22
CA ASN A 44 1.59 -11.14 -7.57
C ASN A 44 1.95 -9.66 -7.54
N ALA A 45 2.98 -9.25 -8.29
CA ALA A 45 3.51 -7.88 -8.27
C ALA A 45 2.78 -6.92 -9.22
N ASN A 46 1.94 -7.44 -10.10
CA ASN A 46 1.30 -6.67 -11.17
C ASN A 46 2.30 -5.78 -11.96
N ALA A 47 3.44 -6.38 -12.29
CA ALA A 47 4.55 -5.73 -12.98
C ALA A 47 4.82 -6.42 -14.32
N GLY A 48 5.05 -5.63 -15.38
CA GLY A 48 5.20 -6.15 -16.74
C GLY A 48 3.91 -6.66 -17.37
N THR A 49 2.77 -6.26 -16.87
CA THR A 49 1.41 -6.72 -17.26
C THR A 49 0.71 -5.76 -18.22
N GLY A 50 1.40 -4.69 -18.66
CA GLY A 50 0.89 -3.75 -19.68
C GLY A 50 -0.43 -3.06 -19.28
N GLU A 51 -1.26 -2.77 -20.28
CA GLU A 51 -2.55 -2.10 -20.09
C GLU A 51 -3.50 -2.88 -19.17
N GLN A 52 -3.48 -4.21 -19.26
CA GLN A 52 -4.31 -5.05 -18.42
C GLN A 52 -3.95 -4.90 -16.93
N GLY A 53 -2.65 -4.79 -16.62
CA GLY A 53 -2.21 -4.55 -15.25
C GLY A 53 -2.63 -3.19 -14.72
N MET A 54 -2.59 -2.14 -15.56
CA MET A 54 -3.12 -0.80 -15.20
C MET A 54 -4.62 -0.85 -14.92
N LYS A 55 -5.38 -1.51 -15.78
CA LYS A 55 -6.82 -1.71 -15.59
C LYS A 55 -7.11 -2.41 -14.26
N HIS A 56 -6.41 -3.50 -13.95
CA HIS A 56 -6.59 -4.24 -12.70
C HIS A 56 -6.19 -3.44 -11.46
N ALA A 57 -5.14 -2.61 -11.52
CA ALA A 57 -4.76 -1.74 -10.43
C ALA A 57 -5.84 -0.69 -10.13
N LEU A 58 -6.39 -0.05 -11.16
CA LEU A 58 -7.51 0.89 -11.04
C LEU A 58 -8.80 0.20 -10.56
N GLU A 59 -9.09 -1.00 -11.05
CA GLU A 59 -10.25 -1.81 -10.64
C GLU A 59 -10.15 -2.20 -9.15
N THR A 60 -8.95 -2.49 -8.65
CA THR A 60 -8.70 -2.70 -7.21
C THR A 60 -9.06 -1.45 -6.39
N CYS A 61 -8.61 -0.27 -6.85
CA CYS A 61 -8.98 0.99 -6.19
C CYS A 61 -10.49 1.25 -6.21
N GLN A 62 -11.14 1.03 -7.36
CA GLN A 62 -12.59 1.20 -7.50
C GLN A 62 -13.37 0.26 -6.58
N ALA A 63 -12.97 -1.00 -6.50
CA ALA A 63 -13.64 -1.98 -5.66
C ALA A 63 -13.52 -1.63 -4.17
N LEU A 64 -12.31 -1.27 -3.70
CA LEU A 64 -12.12 -0.85 -2.31
C LEU A 64 -12.83 0.48 -2.01
N ALA A 65 -12.82 1.42 -2.95
CA ALA A 65 -13.52 2.70 -2.80
C ALA A 65 -15.03 2.49 -2.58
N LYS A 66 -15.63 1.54 -3.28
CA LYS A 66 -17.04 1.18 -3.10
C LYS A 66 -17.31 0.65 -1.68
N GLU A 67 -16.47 -0.23 -1.15
CA GLU A 67 -16.60 -0.77 0.21
C GLU A 67 -16.47 0.32 1.30
N LEU A 68 -15.54 1.26 1.10
CA LEU A 68 -15.24 2.33 2.07
C LEU A 68 -16.04 3.61 1.83
N LYS A 69 -16.88 3.70 0.78
CA LYS A 69 -17.61 4.91 0.35
C LYS A 69 -16.67 6.10 0.08
N LEU A 70 -15.58 5.83 -0.62
CA LEU A 70 -14.53 6.77 -1.02
C LEU A 70 -14.52 6.96 -2.55
N ASN A 71 -13.70 7.92 -3.02
CA ASN A 71 -13.34 8.00 -4.42
C ASN A 71 -12.13 7.10 -4.71
N PRO A 72 -12.01 6.48 -5.90
CA PRO A 72 -10.88 5.62 -6.26
C PRO A 72 -9.51 6.31 -6.11
N GLU A 73 -9.43 7.60 -6.39
CA GLU A 73 -8.20 8.40 -6.28
C GLU A 73 -7.73 8.59 -4.83
N GLN A 74 -8.57 8.30 -3.85
CA GLN A 74 -8.21 8.34 -2.42
C GLN A 74 -7.54 7.05 -1.94
N ILE A 75 -7.26 6.10 -2.85
CA ILE A 75 -6.71 4.78 -2.54
C ILE A 75 -5.38 4.59 -3.25
N LEU A 76 -4.38 4.08 -2.53
CA LEU A 76 -3.08 3.72 -3.09
C LEU A 76 -2.96 2.19 -3.15
N PRO A 77 -2.82 1.61 -4.36
CA PRO A 77 -2.64 0.18 -4.53
C PRO A 77 -1.15 -0.21 -4.44
N PHE A 78 -0.88 -1.35 -3.81
CA PHE A 78 0.45 -1.97 -3.74
C PHE A 78 0.35 -3.45 -4.09
N SER A 79 1.31 -3.94 -4.85
CA SER A 79 1.38 -5.35 -5.23
C SER A 79 2.81 -5.85 -5.10
N THR A 80 2.98 -7.04 -4.56
CA THR A 80 4.28 -7.69 -4.42
C THR A 80 4.20 -9.17 -4.70
N GLY A 81 5.22 -9.74 -5.35
CA GLY A 81 5.32 -11.16 -5.67
C GLY A 81 5.80 -11.40 -7.11
N VAL A 82 5.19 -12.35 -7.79
CA VAL A 82 5.57 -12.76 -9.15
C VAL A 82 5.31 -11.63 -10.16
N ILE A 83 6.25 -11.42 -11.08
CA ILE A 83 6.17 -10.48 -12.20
C ILE A 83 5.69 -11.21 -13.48
N LEU A 84 5.19 -10.44 -14.47
CA LEU A 84 4.76 -10.93 -15.78
C LEU A 84 3.55 -11.88 -15.76
N GLU A 85 2.92 -12.06 -14.61
CA GLU A 85 1.69 -12.84 -14.45
C GLU A 85 0.47 -11.90 -14.31
N PRO A 86 -0.67 -12.21 -14.96
CA PRO A 86 -1.89 -11.45 -14.78
C PRO A 86 -2.34 -11.39 -13.32
N LEU A 87 -2.72 -10.21 -12.85
CA LEU A 87 -3.24 -10.06 -11.49
C LEU A 87 -4.57 -10.80 -11.35
N PRO A 88 -4.74 -11.70 -10.36
CA PRO A 88 -6.01 -12.42 -10.14
C PRO A 88 -7.05 -11.52 -9.49
N ILE A 89 -7.50 -10.51 -10.22
CA ILE A 89 -8.34 -9.40 -9.73
C ILE A 89 -9.61 -9.87 -9.01
N GLN A 90 -10.25 -10.93 -9.49
CA GLN A 90 -11.48 -11.44 -8.87
C GLN A 90 -11.24 -11.99 -7.44
N LYS A 91 -10.06 -12.57 -7.20
CA LYS A 91 -9.67 -13.02 -5.85
C LYS A 91 -9.49 -11.83 -4.90
N ILE A 92 -8.89 -10.74 -5.42
CA ILE A 92 -8.71 -9.51 -4.64
C ILE A 92 -10.08 -8.91 -4.31
N ILE A 93 -10.92 -8.66 -5.30
CA ILE A 93 -12.25 -8.07 -5.10
C ILE A 93 -13.08 -8.89 -4.11
N SER A 94 -13.10 -10.20 -4.24
CA SER A 94 -13.87 -11.06 -3.32
C SER A 94 -13.37 -11.04 -1.87
N ALA A 95 -12.09 -10.70 -1.65
CA ALA A 95 -11.49 -10.62 -0.31
C ALA A 95 -11.71 -9.26 0.37
N LEU A 96 -11.96 -8.18 -0.39
CA LEU A 96 -12.06 -6.81 0.14
C LEU A 96 -13.11 -6.65 1.25
N PRO A 97 -14.34 -7.18 1.14
CA PRO A 97 -15.34 -7.01 2.21
C PRO A 97 -14.86 -7.56 3.54
N ARG A 98 -14.19 -8.73 3.53
CA ARG A 98 -13.63 -9.33 4.74
C ARG A 98 -12.45 -8.51 5.28
N ALA A 99 -11.59 -8.00 4.41
CA ALA A 99 -10.48 -7.15 4.82
C ALA A 99 -10.97 -5.84 5.46
N VAL A 100 -12.00 -5.22 4.88
CA VAL A 100 -12.62 -4.01 5.43
C VAL A 100 -13.27 -4.28 6.78
N ALA A 101 -13.99 -5.39 6.92
CA ALA A 101 -14.60 -5.77 8.21
C ALA A 101 -13.56 -6.05 9.31
N ASN A 102 -12.32 -6.37 8.93
CA ASN A 102 -11.22 -6.67 9.86
C ASN A 102 -10.28 -5.47 10.08
N LEU A 103 -10.66 -4.26 9.69
CA LEU A 103 -9.87 -3.06 9.99
C LEU A 103 -9.91 -2.75 11.49
N GLY A 104 -8.74 -2.58 12.10
CA GLY A 104 -8.62 -2.28 13.53
C GLY A 104 -7.25 -1.67 13.87
N GLU A 105 -7.20 -0.88 14.94
CA GLU A 105 -5.97 -0.22 15.37
C GLU A 105 -4.92 -1.21 15.86
N ASP A 106 -5.33 -2.37 16.35
CA ASP A 106 -4.47 -3.43 16.90
C ASP A 106 -3.94 -4.41 15.82
N HIS A 107 -4.36 -4.27 14.54
CA HIS A 107 -4.04 -5.20 13.45
C HIS A 107 -2.77 -4.84 12.67
N TRP A 108 -1.87 -4.01 13.22
CA TRP A 108 -0.61 -3.66 12.56
C TRP A 108 0.32 -4.85 12.36
N PHE A 109 0.33 -5.78 13.31
CA PHE A 109 1.14 -6.99 13.20
C PHE A 109 0.61 -7.93 12.12
N ASP A 110 -0.71 -8.13 12.05
CA ASP A 110 -1.37 -8.89 10.99
C ASP A 110 -1.06 -8.29 9.60
N ALA A 111 -1.06 -6.96 9.50
CA ALA A 111 -0.68 -6.27 8.27
C ALA A 111 0.80 -6.50 7.91
N ALA A 112 1.70 -6.51 8.90
CA ALA A 112 3.12 -6.80 8.69
C ALA A 112 3.36 -8.24 8.20
N GLU A 113 2.60 -9.20 8.70
CA GLU A 113 2.60 -10.58 8.21
C GLU A 113 2.01 -10.68 6.80
N ALA A 114 0.88 -10.03 6.55
CA ALA A 114 0.17 -10.10 5.29
C ALA A 114 0.95 -9.54 4.09
N ILE A 115 1.88 -8.58 4.31
CA ILE A 115 2.72 -8.04 3.23
C ILE A 115 3.94 -8.91 2.90
N MET A 116 4.23 -9.95 3.68
CA MET A 116 5.35 -10.84 3.45
C MET A 116 5.19 -11.67 2.17
N THR A 117 6.32 -12.01 1.55
CA THR A 117 6.43 -13.02 0.48
C THR A 117 7.55 -14.01 0.77
N THR A 118 8.80 -13.62 0.54
CA THR A 118 10.01 -14.40 0.85
C THR A 118 10.63 -14.03 2.19
N ASP A 119 10.00 -13.13 2.92
CA ASP A 119 10.44 -12.75 4.26
C ASP A 119 10.32 -13.95 5.23
N THR A 120 11.28 -14.09 6.11
CA THR A 120 11.31 -15.15 7.14
C THR A 120 10.63 -14.71 8.43
N GLN A 121 10.49 -13.39 8.63
CA GLN A 121 9.87 -12.81 9.81
C GLN A 121 9.15 -11.50 9.44
N PRO A 122 8.00 -11.20 10.07
CA PRO A 122 7.36 -9.91 9.96
C PRO A 122 8.23 -8.81 10.57
N LYS A 123 8.18 -7.62 10.00
CA LYS A 123 8.96 -6.48 10.44
C LYS A 123 8.01 -5.33 10.77
N ALA A 124 7.88 -5.05 12.05
CA ALA A 124 7.07 -3.97 12.58
C ALA A 124 7.80 -3.29 13.73
N SER A 125 7.60 -1.99 13.87
CA SER A 125 8.12 -1.22 15.00
C SER A 125 7.18 -0.07 15.33
N SER A 126 7.05 0.25 16.61
CA SER A 126 6.30 1.42 17.07
C SER A 126 7.11 2.20 18.09
N LEU A 127 7.10 3.51 17.98
CA LEU A 127 7.83 4.44 18.83
C LEU A 127 6.94 5.61 19.23
N THR A 128 6.94 5.95 20.52
CA THR A 128 6.29 7.17 21.01
C THR A 128 7.33 8.29 21.10
N ILE A 129 7.06 9.39 20.42
CA ILE A 129 7.90 10.60 20.40
C ILE A 129 7.17 11.71 21.16
N GLN A 130 7.85 12.34 22.12
CA GLN A 130 7.33 13.51 22.80
C GLN A 130 7.56 14.75 21.94
N THR A 131 6.50 15.47 21.64
CA THR A 131 6.56 16.73 20.89
C THR A 131 5.98 17.87 21.72
N PRO A 132 6.24 19.14 21.37
CA PRO A 132 5.61 20.29 22.06
C PRO A 132 4.07 20.26 22.01
N ALA A 133 3.48 19.59 21.01
CA ALA A 133 2.03 19.43 20.85
C ALA A 133 1.46 18.18 21.59
N GLY A 134 2.32 17.40 22.25
CA GLY A 134 1.93 16.16 22.92
C GLY A 134 2.65 14.92 22.36
N PRO A 135 2.36 13.73 22.90
CA PRO A 135 2.96 12.49 22.42
C PRO A 135 2.44 12.11 21.03
N VAL A 136 3.33 11.68 20.16
CA VAL A 136 3.03 11.16 18.81
C VAL A 136 3.52 9.72 18.73
N VAL A 137 2.64 8.80 18.31
CA VAL A 137 3.00 7.41 18.05
C VAL A 137 3.33 7.23 16.58
N LEU A 138 4.54 6.78 16.29
CA LEU A 138 5.00 6.42 14.94
C LEU A 138 5.05 4.90 14.84
N THR A 139 4.19 4.32 14.02
CA THR A 139 4.19 2.88 13.73
C THR A 139 4.62 2.64 12.29
N GLY A 140 5.52 1.68 12.10
CA GLY A 140 6.00 1.29 10.78
C GLY A 140 5.96 -0.22 10.59
N ILE A 141 5.59 -0.65 9.39
CA ILE A 141 5.74 -2.02 8.92
C ILE A 141 6.60 -2.04 7.67
N CYS A 142 7.39 -3.08 7.47
CA CYS A 142 8.32 -3.17 6.36
C CYS A 142 8.34 -4.57 5.76
N LYS A 143 8.33 -4.62 4.42
CA LYS A 143 8.61 -5.82 3.66
C LYS A 143 10.11 -5.87 3.30
N GLY A 144 10.75 -7.03 3.49
CA GLY A 144 12.14 -7.23 3.11
C GLY A 144 12.38 -7.26 1.61
N ALA A 145 13.62 -6.93 1.21
CA ALA A 145 14.12 -6.92 -0.17
C ALA A 145 14.96 -8.15 -0.49
N GLY A 146 14.57 -9.33 -0.03
CA GLY A 146 15.39 -10.56 -0.10
C GLY A 146 15.79 -11.01 -1.51
N MET A 147 15.10 -10.56 -2.55
CA MET A 147 15.34 -10.97 -3.93
C MET A 147 15.76 -9.82 -4.84
N ILE A 148 15.75 -8.58 -4.37
CA ILE A 148 16.10 -7.40 -5.16
C ILE A 148 17.07 -6.52 -4.38
N HIS A 149 17.85 -5.71 -5.11
CA HIS A 149 18.77 -4.73 -4.52
C HIS A 149 18.41 -3.32 -5.02
N PRO A 150 17.32 -2.71 -4.53
CA PRO A 150 16.95 -1.35 -4.89
C PRO A 150 17.90 -0.36 -4.21
N ASN A 151 18.15 0.78 -4.84
CA ASN A 151 18.84 1.91 -4.19
C ASN A 151 17.93 2.64 -3.18
N MET A 152 16.99 1.93 -2.59
CA MET A 152 16.01 2.43 -1.64
C MET A 152 15.48 1.24 -0.84
N ALA A 153 15.13 1.45 0.44
CA ALA A 153 14.40 0.44 1.20
C ALA A 153 13.11 0.06 0.46
N THR A 154 12.83 -1.22 0.38
CA THR A 154 11.60 -1.74 -0.23
C THR A 154 10.45 -1.56 0.74
N MET A 155 9.39 -1.00 0.26
CA MET A 155 8.09 -0.82 0.91
C MET A 155 8.14 -0.63 2.44
N GLN A 156 8.19 0.60 2.88
CA GLN A 156 7.85 0.99 4.25
C GLN A 156 6.47 1.62 4.25
N ILE A 157 5.57 1.12 5.09
CA ILE A 157 4.28 1.74 5.36
C ILE A 157 4.33 2.22 6.79
N GLY A 158 4.17 3.51 6.99
CA GLY A 158 4.19 4.12 8.32
C GLY A 158 2.98 5.03 8.53
N ARG A 159 2.50 5.12 9.74
CA ARG A 159 1.48 6.07 10.17
C ARG A 159 1.92 6.78 11.44
N ALA A 160 1.79 8.10 11.48
CA ALA A 160 1.91 8.88 12.69
C ALA A 160 0.51 9.22 13.24
N HIS A 161 0.28 8.95 14.52
CA HIS A 161 -0.87 9.38 15.27
C HIS A 161 -0.48 10.54 16.20
N VAL A 162 -1.24 11.60 16.15
CA VAL A 162 -1.19 12.74 17.09
C VAL A 162 -2.42 12.69 17.94
#